data_b0cd3a3ed5f1b3d02f2dac4dbdb91cc5
#
_entry.id   b0cd3a3ed5f1b3d02f2dac4dbdb91cc5
#
_cell.length_a   1.000
_cell.length_b   1.000
_cell.length_c   1.000
_cell.angle_alpha   90.00
_cell.angle_beta   90.00
_cell.angle_gamma   90.00
#
_symmetry.space_group_name_H-M   'P 1'
#
loop_
_entity.id
_entity.type
_entity.pdbx_description
1 polymer ?
#
loop_
_entity_poly.entity_id
_entity_poly.type
_entity_poly.pdbx_seq_one_letter_code
_entity_poly.pdbx_strand_id
1 'polypeptide(L)'
;MRRMLAAVLGLMWVACAGPAAADPIVAQFWYSFGGKNREVTEAHIKKFNESQSKYRIEGTFQGDYFQALAKIRAAAITKTAPAAFHVVGEALPNLWQAGLLESMEEYAKGPNGTDLADFVPGLTQAGYFDYLGKKPAPLFAVPFFRSTPILYYNADMLAAKGVKVPTTWDELRAAAGKLTVREGDDTKVYGFEVPVDWWFWYGLLHQAGGSLMTADGKKAAFREKGQEALQFWVDLVNRDKTMKQPPGKDYSAWEVANTDFINQRVGMIFTSTAFLNYMTENAKFKVGTAFLPAKAKAAVPTGGTYFVLLKDAPTPQKEAGWAFIKWMTEPEQTISLSKATGYMPVRLSAVNSPAMQSFYKDNPNYKVALDQLKTAQRFPFSPALFDIQREVIQPNLEAAVLGTKTSAEIMATAEQKANEIIGKHDK
;
A
#
# COMPACT_ATOMS: atom_id res chain seq x y z
N MET A 1 -70.25 25.27 -60.70
CA MET A 1 -68.84 24.97 -60.69
C MET A 1 -68.17 25.78 -59.55
N ARG A 2 -67.99 25.16 -58.39
CA ARG A 2 -67.34 25.78 -57.20
C ARG A 2 -65.96 25.09 -56.98
N ARG A 3 -64.89 25.87 -57.07
CA ARG A 3 -63.56 25.45 -56.78
C ARG A 3 -63.34 25.59 -55.27
N MET A 4 -63.10 24.48 -54.57
CA MET A 4 -62.57 24.46 -53.18
C MET A 4 -61.05 24.59 -53.21
N LEU A 5 -60.52 25.66 -52.59
CA LEU A 5 -59.13 25.76 -52.22
C LEU A 5 -58.90 25.05 -50.89
N ALA A 6 -58.03 24.02 -50.86
CA ALA A 6 -57.56 23.40 -49.65
C ALA A 6 -56.26 24.12 -49.22
N ALA A 7 -56.30 24.80 -48.06
CA ALA A 7 -55.14 25.37 -47.42
C ALA A 7 -54.43 24.30 -46.62
N VAL A 8 -53.17 23.95 -46.98
CA VAL A 8 -52.31 23.07 -46.21
C VAL A 8 -51.54 23.92 -45.22
N LEU A 9 -51.89 23.85 -43.91
CA LEU A 9 -51.05 24.41 -42.85
C LEU A 9 -49.85 23.43 -42.56
N GLY A 10 -48.69 23.85 -43.00
CA GLY A 10 -47.45 23.19 -42.63
C GLY A 10 -47.06 23.56 -41.18
N LEU A 11 -47.16 22.64 -40.22
CA LEU A 11 -46.55 22.79 -38.90
C LEU A 11 -45.02 22.62 -39.01
N MET A 12 -44.31 23.75 -38.93
CA MET A 12 -42.85 23.71 -38.73
C MET A 12 -42.56 23.25 -37.29
N TRP A 13 -42.08 22.03 -37.15
CA TRP A 13 -41.45 21.55 -35.92
C TRP A 13 -40.06 22.24 -35.79
N VAL A 14 -39.97 23.24 -34.92
CA VAL A 14 -38.68 23.78 -34.49
C VAL A 14 -38.13 22.75 -33.46
N ALA A 15 -37.24 21.85 -33.91
CA ALA A 15 -36.46 21.04 -33.03
C ALA A 15 -35.54 21.98 -32.23
N CYS A 16 -35.83 22.26 -30.98
CA CYS A 16 -34.88 22.83 -30.04
C CYS A 16 -33.74 21.82 -29.84
N ALA A 17 -32.67 21.94 -30.66
CA ALA A 17 -31.42 21.28 -30.36
C ALA A 17 -30.90 21.90 -29.04
N GLY A 18 -31.07 21.16 -27.96
CA GLY A 18 -30.39 21.51 -26.71
C GLY A 18 -28.85 21.61 -26.97
N PRO A 19 -28.11 22.38 -26.18
CA PRO A 19 -26.67 22.47 -26.34
C PRO A 19 -26.07 21.06 -26.34
N ALA A 20 -25.38 20.68 -27.42
CA ALA A 20 -24.62 19.43 -27.48
C ALA A 20 -23.70 19.40 -26.27
N ALA A 21 -23.81 18.37 -25.43
CA ALA A 21 -22.90 18.21 -24.32
C ALA A 21 -21.47 18.13 -24.90
N ALA A 22 -20.58 18.96 -24.39
CA ALA A 22 -19.19 18.92 -24.80
C ALA A 22 -18.58 17.53 -24.48
N ASP A 23 -17.74 17.02 -25.35
CA ASP A 23 -17.04 15.74 -25.09
C ASP A 23 -16.28 15.83 -23.77
N PRO A 24 -16.28 14.75 -22.98
CA PRO A 24 -15.57 14.74 -21.70
C PRO A 24 -14.06 14.89 -21.87
N ILE A 25 -13.42 15.58 -20.96
CA ILE A 25 -11.95 15.61 -20.89
C ILE A 25 -11.47 14.24 -20.44
N VAL A 26 -10.75 13.54 -21.31
CA VAL A 26 -10.21 12.20 -21.03
C VAL A 26 -8.84 12.31 -20.36
N ALA A 27 -8.65 11.62 -19.24
CA ALA A 27 -7.37 11.52 -18.55
C ALA A 27 -7.01 10.07 -18.25
N GLN A 28 -5.73 9.72 -18.48
CA GLN A 28 -5.20 8.41 -18.15
C GLN A 28 -4.86 8.34 -16.67
N PHE A 29 -5.29 7.25 -16.02
CA PHE A 29 -4.88 6.86 -14.68
C PHE A 29 -4.20 5.50 -14.72
N TRP A 30 -2.93 5.46 -14.35
CA TRP A 30 -2.18 4.20 -14.27
C TRP A 30 -2.18 3.68 -12.84
N TYR A 31 -2.45 2.38 -12.69
CA TYR A 31 -2.52 1.73 -11.39
C TYR A 31 -1.88 0.34 -11.41
N SER A 32 -1.52 -0.11 -10.22
CA SER A 32 -0.85 -1.38 -9.95
C SER A 32 -1.69 -2.24 -9.03
N PHE A 33 -1.24 -3.47 -8.82
CA PHE A 33 -1.81 -4.45 -7.91
C PHE A 33 -3.03 -5.18 -8.46
N GLY A 34 -2.85 -6.49 -8.69
CA GLY A 34 -3.86 -7.38 -9.28
C GLY A 34 -4.95 -7.83 -8.30
N GLY A 35 -5.63 -8.91 -8.69
CA GLY A 35 -6.64 -9.57 -7.87
C GLY A 35 -7.80 -8.66 -7.45
N LYS A 36 -8.33 -8.85 -6.26
CA LYS A 36 -9.47 -8.10 -5.73
C LYS A 36 -9.27 -6.59 -5.72
N ASN A 37 -8.06 -6.12 -5.43
CA ASN A 37 -7.75 -4.69 -5.41
C ASN A 37 -7.89 -4.04 -6.78
N ARG A 38 -7.53 -4.77 -7.85
CA ARG A 38 -7.75 -4.34 -9.23
C ARG A 38 -9.24 -4.23 -9.55
N GLU A 39 -10.02 -5.27 -9.26
CA GLU A 39 -11.46 -5.28 -9.50
C GLU A 39 -12.16 -4.10 -8.81
N VAL A 40 -11.81 -3.85 -7.55
CA VAL A 40 -12.36 -2.75 -6.76
C VAL A 40 -11.96 -1.39 -7.36
N THR A 41 -10.72 -1.24 -7.82
CA THR A 41 -10.26 0.00 -8.48
C THR A 41 -11.03 0.25 -9.78
N GLU A 42 -11.16 -0.76 -10.64
CA GLU A 42 -11.89 -0.67 -11.92
C GLU A 42 -13.37 -0.34 -11.71
N ALA A 43 -14.00 -0.95 -10.69
CA ALA A 43 -15.38 -0.64 -10.33
C ALA A 43 -15.56 0.83 -9.87
N HIS A 44 -14.58 1.39 -9.14
CA HIS A 44 -14.62 2.79 -8.71
C HIS A 44 -14.35 3.76 -9.88
N ILE A 45 -13.46 3.42 -10.81
CA ILE A 45 -13.26 4.20 -12.04
C ILE A 45 -14.58 4.27 -12.83
N LYS A 46 -15.26 3.12 -12.99
CA LYS A 46 -16.57 3.07 -13.65
C LYS A 46 -17.57 3.97 -12.94
N LYS A 47 -17.73 3.86 -11.61
CA LYS A 47 -18.64 4.70 -10.82
C LYS A 47 -18.34 6.19 -10.97
N PHE A 48 -17.06 6.60 -10.95
CA PHE A 48 -16.67 7.99 -11.18
C PHE A 48 -17.14 8.46 -12.56
N ASN A 49 -16.87 7.69 -13.61
CA ASN A 49 -17.24 8.04 -14.97
C ASN A 49 -18.77 8.12 -15.17
N GLU A 50 -19.55 7.33 -14.41
CA GLU A 50 -21.02 7.36 -14.43
C GLU A 50 -21.62 8.49 -13.58
N SER A 51 -20.88 9.03 -12.61
CA SER A 51 -21.37 10.04 -11.66
C SER A 51 -21.38 11.47 -12.22
N GLN A 52 -20.72 11.72 -13.32
CA GLN A 52 -20.58 13.03 -13.93
C GLN A 52 -20.23 12.90 -15.44
N SER A 53 -20.38 13.98 -16.24
CA SER A 53 -20.13 13.98 -17.69
C SER A 53 -18.94 14.82 -18.14
N LYS A 54 -18.32 15.60 -17.22
CA LYS A 54 -17.25 16.55 -17.56
C LYS A 54 -15.91 15.85 -17.80
N TYR A 55 -15.63 14.78 -17.07
CA TYR A 55 -14.37 14.07 -17.09
C TYR A 55 -14.58 12.57 -17.36
N ARG A 56 -13.60 11.97 -18.03
CA ARG A 56 -13.56 10.50 -18.22
C ARG A 56 -12.17 9.99 -17.84
N ILE A 57 -12.12 9.08 -16.89
CA ILE A 57 -10.89 8.40 -16.50
C ILE A 57 -10.76 7.08 -17.23
N GLU A 58 -9.64 6.91 -17.92
CA GLU A 58 -9.25 5.65 -18.53
C GLU A 58 -8.15 5.02 -17.67
N GLY A 59 -8.55 3.97 -16.94
CA GLY A 59 -7.65 3.26 -16.05
C GLY A 59 -6.83 2.21 -16.80
N THR A 60 -5.51 2.17 -16.58
CA THR A 60 -4.63 1.16 -17.19
C THR A 60 -3.81 0.45 -16.12
N PHE A 61 -4.02 -0.87 -16.02
CA PHE A 61 -3.24 -1.72 -15.13
C PHE A 61 -1.80 -1.87 -15.63
N GLN A 62 -0.83 -1.64 -14.75
CA GLN A 62 0.60 -1.61 -15.11
C GLN A 62 1.42 -2.78 -14.54
N GLY A 63 0.78 -3.74 -13.87
CA GLY A 63 1.45 -4.84 -13.20
C GLY A 63 1.67 -4.57 -11.70
N ASP A 64 2.76 -5.06 -11.15
CA ASP A 64 3.15 -4.75 -9.77
C ASP A 64 3.73 -3.33 -9.62
N TYR A 65 4.02 -2.91 -8.39
CA TYR A 65 4.55 -1.56 -8.12
C TYR A 65 5.89 -1.28 -8.80
N PHE A 66 6.74 -2.30 -8.95
CA PHE A 66 8.06 -2.16 -9.54
C PHE A 66 7.99 -2.03 -11.07
N GLN A 67 7.17 -2.88 -11.68
CA GLN A 67 6.87 -2.81 -13.10
C GLN A 67 6.24 -1.47 -13.48
N ALA A 68 5.26 -1.03 -12.68
CA ALA A 68 4.59 0.24 -12.90
C ALA A 68 5.54 1.44 -12.77
N LEU A 69 6.44 1.43 -11.78
CA LEU A 69 7.41 2.50 -11.61
C LEU A 69 8.42 2.55 -12.77
N ALA A 70 8.87 1.40 -13.25
CA ALA A 70 9.74 1.34 -14.43
C ALA A 70 9.05 1.90 -15.67
N LYS A 71 7.77 1.55 -15.89
CA LYS A 71 6.96 2.07 -17.01
C LYS A 71 6.73 3.57 -16.90
N ILE A 72 6.46 4.12 -15.70
CA ILE A 72 6.30 5.56 -15.49
C ILE A 72 7.58 6.31 -15.87
N ARG A 73 8.75 5.84 -15.43
CA ARG A 73 10.03 6.45 -15.79
C ARG A 73 10.26 6.44 -17.30
N ALA A 74 9.95 5.33 -17.98
CA ALA A 74 10.07 5.23 -19.44
C ALA A 74 9.08 6.17 -20.17
N ALA A 75 7.82 6.20 -19.72
CA ALA A 75 6.79 7.06 -20.28
C ALA A 75 7.10 8.55 -20.08
N ALA A 76 7.73 8.92 -18.98
CA ALA A 76 8.19 10.31 -18.75
C ALA A 76 9.24 10.75 -19.78
N ILE A 77 10.19 9.86 -20.13
CA ILE A 77 11.21 10.15 -21.16
C ILE A 77 10.55 10.39 -22.53
N THR A 78 9.53 9.60 -22.87
CA THR A 78 8.81 9.68 -24.15
C THR A 78 7.65 10.68 -24.15
N LYS A 79 7.41 11.37 -23.03
CA LYS A 79 6.29 12.32 -22.84
C LYS A 79 4.91 11.69 -23.05
N THR A 80 4.76 10.42 -22.71
CA THR A 80 3.51 9.64 -22.79
C THR A 80 2.98 9.25 -21.42
N ALA A 81 3.49 9.87 -20.36
CA ALA A 81 3.08 9.61 -18.99
C ALA A 81 1.59 9.98 -18.76
N PRO A 82 0.85 9.22 -17.91
CA PRO A 82 -0.55 9.49 -17.61
C PRO A 82 -0.68 10.80 -16.82
N ALA A 83 -1.90 11.33 -16.71
CA ALA A 83 -2.17 12.49 -15.87
C ALA A 83 -2.09 12.16 -14.37
N ALA A 84 -2.60 10.99 -13.99
CA ALA A 84 -2.58 10.50 -12.62
C ALA A 84 -1.99 9.09 -12.54
N PHE A 85 -1.33 8.81 -11.43
CA PHE A 85 -0.71 7.53 -11.15
C PHE A 85 -0.81 7.24 -9.65
N HIS A 86 -0.91 5.98 -9.25
CA HIS A 86 -0.72 5.63 -7.85
C HIS A 86 0.63 4.94 -7.63
N VAL A 87 1.32 5.31 -6.57
CA VAL A 87 2.69 4.86 -6.31
C VAL A 87 2.91 4.62 -4.82
N VAL A 88 3.80 3.70 -4.50
CA VAL A 88 4.24 3.46 -3.11
C VAL A 88 4.98 4.68 -2.54
N GLY A 89 4.81 4.92 -1.24
CA GLY A 89 5.36 6.12 -0.59
C GLY A 89 6.87 6.24 -0.69
N GLU A 90 7.57 5.13 -0.70
CA GLU A 90 9.04 5.02 -0.76
C GLU A 90 9.63 5.53 -2.10
N ALA A 91 8.85 5.47 -3.17
CA ALA A 91 9.27 5.95 -4.48
C ALA A 91 9.02 7.45 -4.71
N LEU A 92 8.22 8.09 -3.85
CA LEU A 92 7.87 9.51 -4.00
C LEU A 92 9.09 10.44 -4.05
N PRO A 93 10.12 10.29 -3.16
CA PRO A 93 11.31 11.13 -3.22
C PRO A 93 12.08 11.02 -4.53
N ASN A 94 12.16 9.80 -5.07
CA ASN A 94 12.84 9.54 -6.33
C ASN A 94 12.11 10.15 -7.54
N LEU A 95 10.78 10.00 -7.59
CA LEU A 95 9.96 10.63 -8.65
C LEU A 95 10.03 12.16 -8.58
N TRP A 96 10.06 12.73 -7.37
CA TRP A 96 10.21 14.15 -7.18
C TRP A 96 11.60 14.66 -7.64
N GLN A 97 12.68 13.97 -7.25
CA GLN A 97 14.03 14.32 -7.68
C GLN A 97 14.15 14.29 -9.23
N ALA A 98 13.47 13.32 -9.85
CA ALA A 98 13.39 13.23 -11.31
C ALA A 98 12.51 14.33 -11.95
N GLY A 99 11.89 15.21 -11.16
CA GLY A 99 11.05 16.30 -11.65
C GLY A 99 9.69 15.87 -12.22
N LEU A 100 9.22 14.66 -11.90
CA LEU A 100 8.02 14.07 -12.48
C LEU A 100 6.71 14.44 -11.76
N LEU A 101 6.78 14.88 -10.49
CA LEU A 101 5.60 15.15 -9.69
C LEU A 101 5.10 16.59 -9.85
N GLU A 102 3.79 16.72 -10.06
CA GLU A 102 3.05 17.98 -9.96
C GLU A 102 2.73 18.29 -8.50
N SER A 103 2.85 19.56 -8.07
CA SER A 103 2.33 19.98 -6.77
C SER A 103 0.80 19.95 -6.78
N MET A 104 0.23 19.31 -5.79
CA MET A 104 -1.23 19.23 -5.64
C MET A 104 -1.80 20.37 -4.78
N GLU A 105 -0.97 21.30 -4.31
CA GLU A 105 -1.36 22.32 -3.35
C GLU A 105 -2.46 23.24 -3.87
N GLU A 106 -2.27 23.74 -5.12
CA GLU A 106 -3.24 24.63 -5.78
C GLU A 106 -4.56 23.90 -6.09
N TYR A 107 -4.49 22.63 -6.46
CA TYR A 107 -5.68 21.81 -6.65
C TYR A 107 -6.45 21.58 -5.34
N ALA A 108 -5.73 21.31 -4.26
CA ALA A 108 -6.33 21.03 -2.95
C ALA A 108 -6.96 22.28 -2.31
N LYS A 109 -6.41 23.47 -2.55
CA LYS A 109 -6.91 24.76 -2.03
C LYS A 109 -7.88 25.47 -2.96
N GLY A 110 -7.95 25.09 -4.23
CA GLY A 110 -8.77 25.72 -5.25
C GLY A 110 -10.27 25.49 -5.07
N PRO A 111 -11.11 25.99 -6.00
CA PRO A 111 -12.57 25.89 -5.92
C PRO A 111 -13.08 24.44 -5.86
N ASN A 112 -12.35 23.50 -6.47
CA ASN A 112 -12.61 22.06 -6.41
C ASN A 112 -11.71 21.36 -5.39
N GLY A 113 -11.29 22.07 -4.36
CA GLY A 113 -10.38 21.59 -3.34
C GLY A 113 -10.98 20.52 -2.41
N THR A 114 -10.19 20.12 -1.43
CA THR A 114 -10.58 19.15 -0.42
C THR A 114 -10.05 19.57 0.93
N ASP A 115 -10.74 19.21 2.00
CA ASP A 115 -10.25 19.44 3.35
C ASP A 115 -9.07 18.50 3.63
N LEU A 116 -7.86 19.06 3.63
CA LEU A 116 -6.63 18.32 3.92
C LEU A 116 -6.51 17.92 5.39
N ALA A 117 -7.17 18.63 6.31
CA ALA A 117 -7.15 18.33 7.73
C ALA A 117 -8.01 17.10 8.06
N ASP A 118 -8.95 16.72 7.20
CA ASP A 118 -9.77 15.51 7.36
C ASP A 118 -9.02 14.22 7.02
N PHE A 119 -7.82 14.29 6.44
CA PHE A 119 -7.04 13.07 6.23
C PHE A 119 -6.43 12.54 7.53
N VAL A 120 -6.37 11.21 7.67
CA VAL A 120 -5.74 10.55 8.83
C VAL A 120 -4.25 10.90 8.88
N PRO A 121 -3.75 11.60 9.94
CA PRO A 121 -2.40 12.16 9.94
C PRO A 121 -1.29 11.13 9.71
N GLY A 122 -1.39 9.94 10.31
CA GLY A 122 -0.41 8.85 10.13
C GLY A 122 -0.32 8.30 8.70
N LEU A 123 -1.30 8.60 7.83
CA LEU A 123 -1.36 8.12 6.46
C LEU A 123 -0.91 9.18 5.44
N THR A 124 -0.84 10.46 5.82
CA THR A 124 -0.53 11.57 4.90
C THR A 124 0.95 11.93 4.84
N GLN A 125 1.73 11.54 5.84
CA GLN A 125 3.08 12.06 6.10
C GLN A 125 4.03 12.01 4.88
N ALA A 126 4.00 10.93 4.09
CA ALA A 126 4.87 10.82 2.92
C ALA A 126 4.43 11.70 1.74
N GLY A 127 3.19 12.20 1.73
CA GLY A 127 2.68 13.10 0.70
C GLY A 127 3.12 14.56 0.87
N TYR A 128 3.49 14.94 2.11
CA TYR A 128 4.02 16.27 2.43
C TYR A 128 5.54 16.26 2.47
N PHE A 129 6.16 17.12 1.69
CA PHE A 129 7.61 17.20 1.56
C PHE A 129 8.22 18.24 2.50
N ASP A 130 8.09 17.99 3.82
CA ASP A 130 8.56 18.87 4.90
C ASP A 130 10.09 19.03 4.96
N TYR A 131 10.84 18.05 4.49
CA TYR A 131 12.30 18.09 4.38
C TYR A 131 12.84 19.15 3.42
N LEU A 132 11.98 19.69 2.52
CA LEU A 132 12.35 20.82 1.66
C LEU A 132 12.50 22.14 2.42
N GLY A 133 12.26 22.14 3.73
CA GLY A 133 12.37 23.33 4.58
C GLY A 133 11.33 24.42 4.32
N LYS A 134 10.41 24.22 3.37
CA LYS A 134 9.30 25.12 3.07
C LYS A 134 8.18 24.99 4.09
N LYS A 135 7.57 26.11 4.50
CA LYS A 135 6.42 26.14 5.41
C LYS A 135 5.29 26.93 4.78
N PRO A 136 4.09 26.35 4.58
CA PRO A 136 3.77 24.93 4.82
C PRO A 136 4.54 24.00 3.90
N ALA A 137 4.70 22.73 4.31
CA ALA A 137 5.32 21.71 3.49
C ALA A 137 4.48 21.48 2.22
N PRO A 138 5.07 21.48 1.01
CA PRO A 138 4.32 21.31 -0.21
C PRO A 138 3.74 19.90 -0.32
N LEU A 139 2.52 19.81 -0.86
CA LEU A 139 1.80 18.55 -1.06
C LEU A 139 2.07 18.03 -2.48
N PHE A 140 2.64 16.81 -2.58
CA PHE A 140 2.88 16.12 -3.86
C PHE A 140 2.10 14.81 -4.00
N ALA A 141 1.54 14.29 -2.91
CA ALA A 141 0.82 13.03 -2.97
C ALA A 141 -0.32 12.97 -1.95
N VAL A 142 -1.43 12.35 -2.33
CA VAL A 142 -2.61 12.15 -1.49
C VAL A 142 -2.74 10.67 -1.17
N PRO A 143 -2.96 10.27 0.11
CA PRO A 143 -3.06 8.86 0.48
C PRO A 143 -4.24 8.19 -0.22
N PHE A 144 -4.00 6.94 -0.68
CA PHE A 144 -5.01 6.12 -1.35
C PHE A 144 -5.19 4.77 -0.66
N PHE A 145 -4.65 3.69 -1.20
CA PHE A 145 -4.66 2.38 -0.58
C PHE A 145 -3.61 2.31 0.52
N ARG A 146 -4.01 2.56 1.78
CA ARG A 146 -3.09 2.59 2.90
C ARG A 146 -3.25 1.37 3.79
N SER A 147 -2.14 0.74 4.12
CA SER A 147 -2.08 -0.50 4.89
C SER A 147 -0.98 -0.47 5.94
N THR A 148 -1.02 -1.43 6.84
CA THR A 148 0.10 -1.84 7.68
C THR A 148 0.25 -3.36 7.60
N PRO A 149 1.44 -3.93 7.86
CA PRO A 149 1.52 -5.34 8.19
C PRO A 149 0.84 -5.58 9.54
N ILE A 150 0.12 -6.67 9.65
CA ILE A 150 -0.47 -7.15 10.90
C ILE A 150 -0.23 -8.65 11.05
N LEU A 151 -0.37 -9.15 12.26
CA LEU A 151 -0.41 -10.58 12.53
C LEU A 151 -1.80 -11.11 12.21
N TYR A 152 -1.89 -12.08 11.31
CA TYR A 152 -3.06 -12.96 11.14
C TYR A 152 -2.82 -14.28 11.85
N TYR A 153 -3.85 -14.83 12.45
CA TYR A 153 -3.76 -16.13 13.11
C TYR A 153 -5.04 -16.95 12.94
N ASN A 154 -4.86 -18.26 12.90
CA ASN A 154 -5.95 -19.22 12.95
C ASN A 154 -6.40 -19.36 14.42
N ALA A 155 -7.52 -18.72 14.77
CA ALA A 155 -8.00 -18.67 16.16
C ALA A 155 -8.36 -20.07 16.68
N ASP A 156 -8.88 -20.95 15.82
CA ASP A 156 -9.27 -22.30 16.20
C ASP A 156 -8.02 -23.16 16.49
N MET A 157 -6.97 -23.01 15.67
CA MET A 157 -5.69 -23.70 15.88
C MET A 157 -4.99 -23.23 17.17
N LEU A 158 -4.96 -21.91 17.42
CA LEU A 158 -4.41 -21.36 18.66
C LEU A 158 -5.17 -21.91 19.88
N ALA A 159 -6.50 -21.89 19.85
CA ALA A 159 -7.34 -22.40 20.93
C ALA A 159 -7.11 -23.89 21.18
N ALA A 160 -7.08 -24.72 20.13
CA ALA A 160 -6.84 -26.17 20.23
C ALA A 160 -5.48 -26.51 20.85
N LYS A 161 -4.46 -25.65 20.71
CA LYS A 161 -3.12 -25.83 21.27
C LYS A 161 -2.88 -25.04 22.57
N GLY A 162 -3.89 -24.35 23.11
CA GLY A 162 -3.75 -23.47 24.27
C GLY A 162 -2.72 -22.36 24.10
N VAL A 163 -2.59 -21.84 22.89
CA VAL A 163 -1.65 -20.76 22.54
C VAL A 163 -2.37 -19.42 22.62
N LYS A 164 -1.79 -18.46 23.34
CA LYS A 164 -2.26 -17.07 23.33
C LYS A 164 -1.72 -16.36 22.11
N VAL A 165 -2.44 -15.31 21.67
CA VAL A 165 -1.98 -14.43 20.60
C VAL A 165 -0.69 -13.73 21.06
N PRO A 166 0.43 -13.89 20.33
CA PRO A 166 1.72 -13.35 20.75
C PRO A 166 1.76 -11.82 20.61
N THR A 167 2.36 -11.17 21.61
CA THR A 167 2.56 -9.71 21.68
C THR A 167 4.03 -9.30 21.64
N THR A 168 4.94 -10.28 21.81
CA THR A 168 6.39 -10.10 21.74
C THR A 168 7.04 -11.10 20.78
N TRP A 169 8.26 -10.81 20.35
CA TRP A 169 9.03 -11.74 19.51
C TRP A 169 9.24 -13.10 20.17
N ASP A 170 9.53 -13.11 21.48
CA ASP A 170 9.73 -14.37 22.24
C ASP A 170 8.43 -15.18 22.32
N GLU A 171 7.29 -14.51 22.53
CA GLU A 171 5.99 -15.14 22.49
C GLU A 171 5.64 -15.67 21.09
N LEU A 172 5.96 -14.89 20.01
CA LEU A 172 5.78 -15.37 18.64
C LEU A 172 6.59 -16.64 18.35
N ARG A 173 7.86 -16.66 18.77
CA ARG A 173 8.73 -17.81 18.63
C ARG A 173 8.17 -19.04 19.39
N ALA A 174 7.75 -18.86 20.63
CA ALA A 174 7.16 -19.91 21.45
C ALA A 174 5.83 -20.42 20.86
N ALA A 175 4.97 -19.50 20.39
CA ALA A 175 3.72 -19.84 19.72
C ALA A 175 3.97 -20.63 18.42
N ALA A 176 4.91 -20.15 17.59
CA ALA A 176 5.30 -20.86 16.37
C ALA A 176 5.78 -22.29 16.64
N GLY A 177 6.58 -22.48 17.69
CA GLY A 177 7.01 -23.83 18.12
C GLY A 177 5.85 -24.74 18.48
N LYS A 178 4.89 -24.24 19.27
CA LYS A 178 3.71 -25.03 19.72
C LYS A 178 2.74 -25.36 18.59
N LEU A 179 2.61 -24.49 17.61
CA LEU A 179 1.71 -24.67 16.46
C LEU A 179 2.31 -25.56 15.38
N THR A 180 3.63 -25.71 15.33
CA THR A 180 4.30 -26.55 14.34
C THR A 180 3.98 -28.02 14.57
N VAL A 181 3.55 -28.71 13.51
CA VAL A 181 3.26 -30.16 13.54
C VAL A 181 4.23 -30.87 12.61
N ARG A 182 4.91 -31.89 13.14
CA ARG A 182 5.89 -32.72 12.40
C ARG A 182 5.46 -34.17 12.39
N GLU A 183 5.75 -34.85 11.28
CA GLU A 183 5.62 -36.30 11.13
C GLU A 183 6.97 -36.81 10.63
N GLY A 184 7.78 -37.39 11.54
CA GLY A 184 9.17 -37.68 11.24
C GLY A 184 9.96 -36.39 10.93
N ASP A 185 10.66 -36.39 9.81
CA ASP A 185 11.42 -35.23 9.33
C ASP A 185 10.57 -34.19 8.59
N ASP A 186 9.32 -34.54 8.24
CA ASP A 186 8.42 -33.66 7.49
C ASP A 186 7.66 -32.70 8.41
N THR A 187 7.64 -31.42 8.07
CA THR A 187 6.77 -30.42 8.71
C THR A 187 5.45 -30.33 7.93
N LYS A 188 4.36 -30.80 8.54
CA LYS A 188 3.01 -30.76 7.94
C LYS A 188 2.32 -29.43 8.12
N VAL A 189 2.51 -28.80 9.28
CA VAL A 189 2.01 -27.46 9.58
C VAL A 189 3.13 -26.67 10.22
N TYR A 190 3.38 -25.49 9.68
CA TYR A 190 4.31 -24.55 10.28
C TYR A 190 3.56 -23.63 11.27
N GLY A 191 4.22 -23.22 12.33
CA GLY A 191 3.62 -22.31 13.29
C GLY A 191 3.51 -20.89 12.77
N PHE A 192 4.45 -20.50 11.91
CA PHE A 192 4.53 -19.14 11.39
C PHE A 192 5.00 -19.09 9.93
N GLU A 193 4.61 -18.05 9.22
CA GLU A 193 5.12 -17.72 7.87
C GLU A 193 5.13 -16.22 7.66
N VAL A 194 6.10 -15.73 6.91
CA VAL A 194 6.13 -14.38 6.39
C VAL A 194 6.92 -14.37 5.08
N PRO A 195 6.47 -13.69 4.03
CA PRO A 195 7.27 -13.49 2.83
C PRO A 195 8.59 -12.83 3.16
N VAL A 196 9.68 -13.26 2.53
CA VAL A 196 10.97 -12.58 2.66
C VAL A 196 10.88 -11.27 1.89
N ASP A 197 10.50 -10.23 2.61
CA ASP A 197 10.26 -8.92 2.04
C ASP A 197 10.77 -7.83 3.00
N TRP A 198 11.46 -6.84 2.43
CA TRP A 198 12.07 -5.72 3.14
C TRP A 198 11.07 -5.00 4.06
N TRP A 199 9.79 -4.94 3.71
CA TRP A 199 8.75 -4.23 4.47
C TRP A 199 8.52 -4.83 5.87
N PHE A 200 8.51 -6.16 5.97
CA PHE A 200 8.43 -6.84 7.27
C PHE A 200 9.73 -6.69 8.05
N TRP A 201 10.88 -6.86 7.39
CA TRP A 201 12.18 -6.65 8.04
C TRP A 201 12.34 -5.22 8.56
N TYR A 202 11.86 -4.21 7.83
CA TYR A 202 11.85 -2.83 8.27
C TYR A 202 11.03 -2.65 9.56
N GLY A 203 9.88 -3.31 9.70
CA GLY A 203 9.12 -3.39 10.93
C GLY A 203 9.94 -3.98 12.08
N LEU A 204 10.57 -5.13 11.86
CA LEU A 204 11.44 -5.80 12.84
C LEU A 204 12.65 -4.93 13.25
N LEU A 205 13.30 -4.27 12.29
CA LEU A 205 14.38 -3.31 12.54
C LEU A 205 13.98 -2.24 13.56
N HIS A 206 12.82 -1.62 13.34
CA HIS A 206 12.32 -0.58 14.24
C HIS A 206 11.87 -1.13 15.58
N GLN A 207 11.30 -2.33 15.62
CA GLN A 207 10.94 -3.03 16.87
C GLN A 207 12.18 -3.38 17.71
N ALA A 208 13.31 -3.68 17.06
CA ALA A 208 14.61 -3.86 17.72
C ALA A 208 15.23 -2.55 18.23
N GLY A 209 14.61 -1.40 17.94
CA GLY A 209 15.10 -0.06 18.31
C GLY A 209 16.03 0.58 17.28
N GLY A 210 16.14 -0.01 16.08
CA GLY A 210 16.98 0.50 15.00
C GLY A 210 16.29 1.55 14.13
N SER A 211 17.04 2.05 13.15
CA SER A 211 16.57 2.95 12.09
C SER A 211 17.25 2.59 10.78
N LEU A 212 16.57 2.83 9.66
CA LEU A 212 17.15 2.56 8.34
C LEU A 212 18.28 3.54 7.99
N MET A 213 18.11 4.80 8.37
CA MET A 213 19.05 5.89 8.11
C MET A 213 19.27 6.73 9.37
N THR A 214 20.33 7.52 9.37
CA THR A 214 20.55 8.59 10.33
C THR A 214 19.40 9.61 10.27
N ALA A 215 19.21 10.38 11.35
CA ALA A 215 18.10 11.34 11.46
C ALA A 215 18.10 12.41 10.35
N ASP A 216 19.28 12.75 9.82
CA ASP A 216 19.46 13.68 8.69
C ASP A 216 19.27 13.02 7.29
N GLY A 217 19.01 11.70 7.26
CA GLY A 217 18.82 10.92 6.02
C GLY A 217 20.07 10.72 5.16
N LYS A 218 21.26 11.13 5.65
CA LYS A 218 22.50 11.15 4.85
C LYS A 218 23.31 9.88 4.90
N LYS A 219 23.03 8.97 5.82
CA LYS A 219 23.75 7.71 5.95
C LYS A 219 22.81 6.58 6.33
N ALA A 220 23.11 5.38 5.85
CA ALA A 220 22.52 4.16 6.36
C ALA A 220 22.93 3.94 7.83
N ALA A 221 22.02 3.42 8.67
CA ALA A 221 22.21 3.26 10.10
C ALA A 221 21.55 1.98 10.65
N PHE A 222 21.46 0.94 9.82
CA PHE A 222 20.68 -0.24 10.18
C PHE A 222 21.51 -1.46 10.60
N ARG A 223 22.84 -1.41 10.52
CA ARG A 223 23.72 -2.58 10.64
C ARG A 223 23.44 -3.43 11.89
N GLU A 224 23.55 -2.84 13.08
CA GLU A 224 23.47 -3.60 14.34
C GLU A 224 22.03 -4.14 14.58
N LYS A 225 21.04 -3.26 14.56
CA LYS A 225 19.64 -3.62 14.83
C LYS A 225 19.00 -4.35 13.66
N GLY A 226 19.44 -4.10 12.44
CA GLY A 226 19.08 -4.86 11.26
C GLY A 226 19.59 -6.28 11.27
N GLN A 227 20.83 -6.49 11.82
CA GLN A 227 21.36 -7.82 12.08
C GLN A 227 20.53 -8.58 13.12
N GLU A 228 20.15 -7.94 14.24
CA GLU A 228 19.29 -8.53 15.27
C GLU A 228 17.93 -8.95 14.68
N ALA A 229 17.30 -8.07 13.89
CA ALA A 229 16.04 -8.34 13.21
C ALA A 229 16.15 -9.50 12.21
N LEU A 230 17.21 -9.53 11.41
CA LEU A 230 17.46 -10.58 10.42
C LEU A 230 17.79 -11.91 11.10
N GLN A 231 18.57 -11.92 12.18
CA GLN A 231 18.92 -13.12 12.91
C GLN A 231 17.70 -13.77 13.54
N PHE A 232 16.75 -12.98 14.08
CA PHE A 232 15.49 -13.50 14.58
C PHE A 232 14.74 -14.27 13.49
N TRP A 233 14.68 -13.72 12.29
CA TRP A 233 14.04 -14.34 11.14
C TRP A 233 14.73 -15.63 10.70
N VAL A 234 16.05 -15.55 10.50
CA VAL A 234 16.89 -16.71 10.14
C VAL A 234 16.79 -17.83 11.15
N ASP A 235 16.74 -17.52 12.45
CA ASP A 235 16.57 -18.50 13.51
C ASP A 235 15.25 -19.27 13.39
N LEU A 236 14.13 -18.57 13.15
CA LEU A 236 12.82 -19.22 13.00
C LEU A 236 12.78 -20.20 11.80
N VAL A 237 13.47 -19.87 10.72
CA VAL A 237 13.52 -20.71 9.51
C VAL A 237 14.52 -21.85 9.68
N ASN A 238 15.77 -21.57 10.00
CA ASN A 238 16.87 -22.52 9.86
C ASN A 238 17.19 -23.29 11.15
N ARG A 239 17.11 -22.64 12.32
CA ARG A 239 17.41 -23.28 13.60
C ARG A 239 16.17 -23.94 14.22
N ASP A 240 15.12 -23.18 14.39
CA ASP A 240 13.87 -23.64 15.04
C ASP A 240 12.99 -24.43 14.07
N LYS A 241 13.12 -24.17 12.79
CA LYS A 241 12.33 -24.79 11.70
C LYS A 241 10.82 -24.70 11.95
N THR A 242 10.38 -23.57 12.49
CA THR A 242 8.98 -23.28 12.84
C THR A 242 8.34 -22.27 11.92
N MET A 243 9.15 -21.60 11.12
CA MET A 243 8.71 -20.65 10.10
C MET A 243 8.91 -21.26 8.72
N LYS A 244 7.83 -21.27 7.93
CA LYS A 244 7.89 -21.59 6.50
C LYS A 244 8.41 -20.37 5.73
N GLN A 245 9.26 -20.62 4.75
CA GLN A 245 9.62 -19.64 3.76
C GLN A 245 8.79 -19.89 2.50
N PRO A 246 7.88 -18.98 2.11
CA PRO A 246 7.13 -19.15 0.89
C PRO A 246 8.05 -19.10 -0.33
N PRO A 247 7.88 -19.99 -1.30
CA PRO A 247 8.61 -19.91 -2.56
C PRO A 247 8.15 -18.70 -3.37
N GLY A 248 9.01 -18.26 -4.30
CA GLY A 248 8.73 -17.12 -5.16
C GLY A 248 9.43 -15.86 -4.69
N LYS A 249 9.20 -14.79 -5.43
CA LYS A 249 9.74 -13.44 -5.17
C LYS A 249 8.62 -12.41 -5.25
N ASP A 250 8.85 -11.28 -4.59
CA ASP A 250 7.90 -10.16 -4.62
C ASP A 250 6.48 -10.65 -4.29
N TYR A 251 5.48 -10.24 -5.03
CA TYR A 251 4.07 -10.58 -4.76
C TYR A 251 3.72 -12.06 -4.91
N SER A 252 4.46 -12.85 -5.68
CA SER A 252 4.19 -14.29 -5.77
C SER A 252 4.44 -14.99 -4.43
N ALA A 253 5.45 -14.57 -3.66
CA ALA A 253 5.67 -15.08 -2.31
C ALA A 253 4.55 -14.69 -1.34
N TRP A 254 3.98 -13.49 -1.49
CA TRP A 254 2.84 -13.04 -0.69
C TRP A 254 1.58 -13.86 -0.98
N GLU A 255 1.30 -14.14 -2.26
CA GLU A 255 0.17 -14.99 -2.67
C GLU A 255 0.30 -16.41 -2.13
N VAL A 256 1.52 -16.97 -2.14
CA VAL A 256 1.78 -18.30 -1.56
C VAL A 256 1.54 -18.28 -0.05
N ALA A 257 2.10 -17.33 0.69
CA ALA A 257 1.91 -17.24 2.14
C ALA A 257 0.43 -17.09 2.53
N ASN A 258 -0.32 -16.24 1.81
CA ASN A 258 -1.75 -16.06 2.01
C ASN A 258 -2.52 -17.37 1.74
N THR A 259 -2.17 -18.09 0.68
CA THR A 259 -2.77 -19.37 0.30
C THR A 259 -2.45 -20.47 1.33
N ASP A 260 -1.23 -20.51 1.83
CA ASP A 260 -0.83 -21.47 2.87
C ASP A 260 -1.61 -21.25 4.17
N PHE A 261 -1.83 -19.99 4.55
CA PHE A 261 -2.65 -19.67 5.72
C PHE A 261 -4.10 -20.10 5.54
N ILE A 262 -4.74 -19.74 4.42
CA ILE A 262 -6.12 -20.13 4.11
C ILE A 262 -6.30 -21.65 4.12
N ASN A 263 -5.31 -22.38 3.60
CA ASN A 263 -5.29 -23.84 3.56
C ASN A 263 -4.80 -24.51 4.88
N GLN A 264 -4.62 -23.74 5.96
CA GLN A 264 -4.20 -24.22 7.27
C GLN A 264 -2.84 -24.94 7.29
N ARG A 265 -1.96 -24.63 6.34
CA ARG A 265 -0.58 -25.13 6.31
C ARG A 265 0.31 -24.36 7.28
N VAL A 266 -0.17 -23.19 7.72
CA VAL A 266 0.49 -22.36 8.72
C VAL A 266 -0.52 -21.84 9.74
N GLY A 267 -0.09 -21.70 11.01
CA GLY A 267 -0.95 -21.23 12.09
C GLY A 267 -1.04 -19.71 12.19
N MET A 268 0.02 -19.00 11.85
CA MET A 268 0.14 -17.54 11.93
C MET A 268 0.92 -17.01 10.73
N ILE A 269 0.54 -15.83 10.23
CA ILE A 269 1.32 -15.13 9.19
C ILE A 269 1.40 -13.62 9.46
N PHE A 270 2.49 -12.99 9.01
CA PHE A 270 2.48 -11.56 8.76
C PHE A 270 2.11 -11.31 7.31
N THR A 271 1.09 -10.50 7.11
CA THR A 271 0.72 -10.01 5.78
C THR A 271 0.04 -8.64 5.89
N SER A 272 -0.26 -8.04 4.75
CA SER A 272 -0.89 -6.72 4.70
C SER A 272 -2.38 -6.78 5.07
N THR A 273 -2.88 -5.71 5.67
CA THR A 273 -4.34 -5.49 5.81
C THR A 273 -5.08 -5.47 4.49
N ALA A 274 -4.39 -5.19 3.38
CA ALA A 274 -4.94 -5.25 2.01
C ALA A 274 -5.56 -6.59 1.63
N PHE A 275 -5.21 -7.66 2.34
CA PHE A 275 -5.73 -9.01 2.10
C PHE A 275 -6.81 -9.44 3.10
N LEU A 276 -7.21 -8.57 4.04
CA LEU A 276 -8.09 -8.96 5.13
C LEU A 276 -9.44 -9.51 4.62
N ASN A 277 -10.06 -8.82 3.67
CA ASN A 277 -11.31 -9.31 3.09
C ASN A 277 -11.12 -10.67 2.42
N TYR A 278 -10.07 -10.80 1.58
CA TYR A 278 -9.75 -12.05 0.90
C TYR A 278 -9.51 -13.20 1.88
N MET A 279 -8.75 -12.96 2.97
CA MET A 279 -8.49 -13.95 4.01
C MET A 279 -9.77 -14.40 4.70
N THR A 280 -10.61 -13.44 5.08
CA THR A 280 -11.84 -13.71 5.83
C THR A 280 -12.88 -14.44 4.97
N GLU A 281 -12.99 -14.11 3.68
CA GLU A 281 -13.93 -14.76 2.76
C GLU A 281 -13.53 -16.20 2.39
N ASN A 282 -12.22 -16.51 2.36
CA ASN A 282 -11.72 -17.80 1.85
C ASN A 282 -11.28 -18.78 2.94
N ALA A 283 -10.98 -18.31 4.13
CA ALA A 283 -10.62 -19.20 5.24
C ALA A 283 -11.85 -19.98 5.76
N LYS A 284 -11.67 -21.29 5.99
CA LYS A 284 -12.70 -22.18 6.59
C LYS A 284 -12.54 -22.31 8.11
N PHE A 285 -11.94 -21.33 8.75
CA PHE A 285 -11.70 -21.24 10.19
C PHE A 285 -11.84 -19.79 10.65
N LYS A 286 -11.88 -19.56 11.95
CA LYS A 286 -11.98 -18.21 12.50
C LYS A 286 -10.65 -17.48 12.36
N VAL A 287 -10.62 -16.51 11.42
CA VAL A 287 -9.47 -15.61 11.25
C VAL A 287 -9.45 -14.57 12.36
N GLY A 288 -8.35 -14.48 13.08
CA GLY A 288 -8.06 -13.40 14.00
C GLY A 288 -6.93 -12.53 13.48
N THR A 289 -6.92 -11.26 13.90
CA THR A 289 -5.82 -10.33 13.62
C THR A 289 -5.34 -9.65 14.90
N ALA A 290 -4.07 -9.28 14.93
CA ALA A 290 -3.46 -8.57 16.06
C ALA A 290 -2.35 -7.62 15.56
N PHE A 291 -1.88 -6.77 16.47
CA PHE A 291 -0.68 -5.96 16.22
C PHE A 291 0.52 -6.88 15.96
N LEU A 292 1.50 -6.38 15.21
CA LEU A 292 2.78 -7.06 15.13
C LEU A 292 3.40 -7.18 16.54
N PRO A 293 3.93 -8.36 16.91
CA PRO A 293 4.64 -8.54 18.18
C PRO A 293 5.83 -7.59 18.31
N ALA A 294 6.01 -7.00 19.48
CA ALA A 294 7.07 -6.05 19.77
C ALA A 294 8.35 -6.72 20.28
N LYS A 295 9.49 -5.99 20.24
CA LYS A 295 10.74 -6.34 20.92
C LYS A 295 11.10 -5.26 21.95
N ALA A 296 11.99 -4.34 21.60
CA ALA A 296 12.33 -3.19 22.45
C ALA A 296 11.20 -2.14 22.49
N LYS A 297 10.44 -2.05 21.38
CA LYS A 297 9.26 -1.17 21.27
C LYS A 297 8.27 -1.73 20.26
N ALA A 298 7.02 -1.27 20.33
CA ALA A 298 6.06 -1.49 19.28
C ALA A 298 6.40 -0.55 18.11
N ALA A 299 6.46 -1.09 16.90
CA ALA A 299 6.71 -0.33 15.70
C ALA A 299 6.15 -1.06 14.48
N VAL A 300 5.64 -0.31 13.51
CA VAL A 300 5.09 -0.83 12.27
C VAL A 300 5.37 0.13 11.11
N PRO A 301 5.74 -0.35 9.90
CA PRO A 301 5.73 0.49 8.72
C PRO A 301 4.29 0.73 8.26
N THR A 302 4.04 1.86 7.61
CA THR A 302 2.86 1.99 6.75
C THR A 302 3.21 1.53 5.34
N GLY A 303 2.24 1.00 4.63
CA GLY A 303 2.41 0.55 3.24
C GLY A 303 1.29 1.04 2.35
N GLY A 304 1.28 0.48 1.14
CA GLY A 304 0.30 0.86 0.12
C GLY A 304 0.67 2.15 -0.61
N THR A 305 -0.30 2.78 -1.25
CA THR A 305 -0.03 3.79 -2.27
C THR A 305 -0.57 5.17 -1.94
N TYR A 306 -0.05 6.12 -2.70
CA TYR A 306 -0.52 7.50 -2.80
C TYR A 306 -0.91 7.79 -4.24
N PHE A 307 -1.90 8.63 -4.44
CA PHE A 307 -2.14 9.27 -5.71
C PHE A 307 -1.14 10.39 -5.95
N VAL A 308 -0.66 10.49 -7.17
CA VAL A 308 0.16 11.59 -7.68
C VAL A 308 -0.40 12.11 -9.00
N LEU A 309 -0.18 13.39 -9.28
CA LEU A 309 -0.33 13.99 -10.61
C LEU A 309 1.06 14.10 -11.25
N LEU A 310 1.14 13.86 -12.55
CA LEU A 310 2.40 13.97 -13.27
C LEU A 310 2.51 15.35 -13.92
N LYS A 311 3.69 15.96 -13.78
CA LYS A 311 3.95 17.35 -14.12
C LYS A 311 3.73 17.67 -15.60
N ASP A 312 4.18 16.77 -16.49
CA ASP A 312 4.18 16.98 -17.93
C ASP A 312 2.82 16.70 -18.60
N ALA A 313 1.83 16.21 -17.84
CA ALA A 313 0.48 16.03 -18.37
C ALA A 313 -0.19 17.39 -18.68
N PRO A 314 -1.00 17.49 -19.75
CA PRO A 314 -1.77 18.69 -20.05
C PRO A 314 -2.67 19.14 -18.89
N THR A 315 -2.78 20.45 -18.66
CA THR A 315 -3.56 21.00 -17.54
C THR A 315 -5.00 20.46 -17.47
N PRO A 316 -5.79 20.37 -18.56
CA PRO A 316 -7.14 19.80 -18.47
C PRO A 316 -7.16 18.34 -18.00
N GLN A 317 -6.15 17.55 -18.38
CA GLN A 317 -6.03 16.17 -17.93
C GLN A 317 -5.62 16.06 -16.46
N LYS A 318 -4.75 16.98 -15.97
CA LYS A 318 -4.42 17.09 -14.55
C LYS A 318 -5.63 17.48 -13.72
N GLU A 319 -6.48 18.39 -14.20
CA GLU A 319 -7.76 18.74 -13.56
C GLU A 319 -8.71 17.53 -13.46
N ALA A 320 -8.83 16.75 -14.54
CA ALA A 320 -9.60 15.51 -14.54
C ALA A 320 -9.01 14.47 -13.56
N GLY A 321 -7.69 14.32 -13.55
CA GLY A 321 -6.96 13.48 -12.59
C GLY A 321 -7.21 13.91 -11.13
N TRP A 322 -7.16 15.22 -10.86
CA TRP A 322 -7.47 15.76 -9.54
C TRP A 322 -8.92 15.51 -9.13
N ALA A 323 -9.87 15.74 -10.02
CA ALA A 323 -11.28 15.48 -9.74
C ALA A 323 -11.52 14.00 -9.36
N PHE A 324 -10.84 13.08 -10.04
CA PHE A 324 -10.86 11.66 -9.71
C PHE A 324 -10.21 11.37 -8.36
N ILE A 325 -9.03 11.91 -8.09
CA ILE A 325 -8.31 11.74 -6.80
C ILE A 325 -9.16 12.23 -5.64
N LYS A 326 -9.75 13.42 -5.78
CA LYS A 326 -10.67 13.97 -4.79
C LYS A 326 -11.84 13.03 -4.54
N TRP A 327 -12.55 12.61 -5.59
CA TRP A 327 -13.70 11.72 -5.49
C TRP A 327 -13.34 10.38 -4.85
N MET A 328 -12.23 9.75 -5.28
CA MET A 328 -11.75 8.47 -4.72
C MET A 328 -11.41 8.54 -3.24
N THR A 329 -11.08 9.71 -2.74
CA THR A 329 -10.74 9.95 -1.32
C THR A 329 -11.89 10.55 -0.52
N GLU A 330 -13.06 10.77 -1.08
CA GLU A 330 -14.26 11.16 -0.32
C GLU A 330 -14.68 10.08 0.68
N PRO A 331 -15.30 10.44 1.81
CA PRO A 331 -15.63 9.50 2.88
C PRO A 331 -16.38 8.26 2.40
N GLU A 332 -17.35 8.41 1.54
CA GLU A 332 -18.14 7.30 0.98
C GLU A 332 -17.26 6.31 0.21
N GLN A 333 -16.38 6.83 -0.66
CA GLN A 333 -15.55 5.99 -1.51
C GLN A 333 -14.49 5.26 -0.66
N THR A 334 -13.84 5.96 0.26
CA THR A 334 -12.82 5.33 1.11
C THR A 334 -13.41 4.31 2.09
N ILE A 335 -14.68 4.48 2.54
CA ILE A 335 -15.43 3.46 3.28
C ILE A 335 -15.69 2.23 2.40
N SER A 336 -16.18 2.44 1.18
CA SER A 336 -16.44 1.36 0.22
C SER A 336 -15.16 0.55 -0.08
N LEU A 337 -14.05 1.24 -0.35
CA LEU A 337 -12.75 0.63 -0.59
C LEU A 337 -12.26 -0.17 0.62
N SER A 338 -12.37 0.40 1.83
CA SER A 338 -11.94 -0.25 3.07
C SER A 338 -12.69 -1.55 3.32
N LYS A 339 -14.01 -1.55 3.22
CA LYS A 339 -14.86 -2.73 3.41
C LYS A 339 -14.59 -3.82 2.38
N ALA A 340 -14.32 -3.44 1.12
CA ALA A 340 -14.10 -4.38 0.02
C ALA A 340 -12.68 -5.02 0.03
N THR A 341 -11.72 -4.45 0.76
CA THR A 341 -10.32 -4.89 0.70
C THR A 341 -9.72 -5.18 2.07
N GLY A 342 -9.83 -4.25 3.00
CA GLY A 342 -9.13 -4.21 4.28
C GLY A 342 -8.12 -3.06 4.38
N TYR A 343 -7.91 -2.29 3.31
CA TYR A 343 -7.18 -1.03 3.42
C TYR A 343 -7.86 -0.07 4.38
N MET A 344 -7.08 0.75 5.06
CA MET A 344 -7.63 1.73 6.00
C MET A 344 -8.35 2.87 5.28
N PRO A 345 -9.50 3.35 5.80
CA PRO A 345 -10.07 4.60 5.31
C PRO A 345 -9.09 5.75 5.52
N VAL A 346 -8.94 6.61 4.53
CA VAL A 346 -7.93 7.68 4.57
C VAL A 346 -8.46 8.99 5.16
N ARG A 347 -9.76 9.08 5.47
CA ARG A 347 -10.42 10.26 6.05
C ARG A 347 -10.82 10.05 7.51
N LEU A 348 -10.60 11.04 8.36
CA LEU A 348 -11.09 11.03 9.74
C LEU A 348 -12.62 10.98 9.80
N SER A 349 -13.30 11.74 8.95
CA SER A 349 -14.76 11.72 8.81
C SER A 349 -15.30 10.34 8.43
N ALA A 350 -14.59 9.60 7.55
CA ALA A 350 -14.93 8.23 7.22
C ALA A 350 -14.72 7.29 8.41
N VAL A 351 -13.55 7.34 9.04
CA VAL A 351 -13.21 6.51 10.21
C VAL A 351 -14.23 6.71 11.33
N ASN A 352 -14.62 7.95 11.61
CA ASN A 352 -15.52 8.32 12.71
C ASN A 352 -17.01 8.23 12.33
N SER A 353 -17.34 7.88 11.08
CA SER A 353 -18.74 7.78 10.64
C SER A 353 -19.50 6.69 11.41
N PRO A 354 -20.81 6.86 11.68
CA PRO A 354 -21.62 5.82 12.30
C PRO A 354 -21.56 4.48 11.54
N ALA A 355 -21.49 4.54 10.20
CA ALA A 355 -21.42 3.37 9.33
C ALA A 355 -20.10 2.58 9.52
N MET A 356 -18.95 3.26 9.69
CA MET A 356 -17.69 2.57 9.95
C MET A 356 -17.56 2.12 11.41
N GLN A 357 -18.06 2.90 12.36
CA GLN A 357 -18.04 2.49 13.77
C GLN A 357 -18.89 1.24 14.01
N SER A 358 -20.09 1.14 13.39
CA SER A 358 -20.89 -0.08 13.41
C SER A 358 -20.15 -1.24 12.74
N PHE A 359 -19.56 -1.01 11.56
CA PHE A 359 -18.81 -2.03 10.85
C PHE A 359 -17.64 -2.57 11.67
N TYR A 360 -16.85 -1.73 12.34
CA TYR A 360 -15.74 -2.16 13.19
C TYR A 360 -16.20 -2.95 14.43
N LYS A 361 -17.38 -2.62 14.98
CA LYS A 361 -17.97 -3.40 16.08
C LYS A 361 -18.27 -4.83 15.65
N ASP A 362 -18.83 -4.99 14.46
CA ASP A 362 -19.21 -6.30 13.91
C ASP A 362 -18.00 -7.04 13.30
N ASN A 363 -16.97 -6.29 12.87
CA ASN A 363 -15.78 -6.79 12.18
C ASN A 363 -14.49 -6.22 12.82
N PRO A 364 -14.14 -6.62 14.07
CA PRO A 364 -13.06 -6.00 14.83
C PRO A 364 -11.68 -6.15 14.16
N ASN A 365 -11.48 -7.17 13.35
CA ASN A 365 -10.24 -7.39 12.61
C ASN A 365 -9.87 -6.19 11.70
N TYR A 366 -10.85 -5.48 11.16
CA TYR A 366 -10.62 -4.32 10.27
C TYR A 366 -10.13 -3.08 11.01
N LYS A 367 -10.30 -3.02 12.35
CA LYS A 367 -9.85 -1.88 13.14
C LYS A 367 -8.38 -2.00 13.58
N VAL A 368 -7.82 -3.21 13.59
CA VAL A 368 -6.48 -3.50 14.12
C VAL A 368 -5.40 -2.63 13.47
N ALA A 369 -5.40 -2.50 12.13
CA ALA A 369 -4.43 -1.68 11.41
C ALA A 369 -4.51 -0.20 11.80
N LEU A 370 -5.73 0.34 11.93
CA LEU A 370 -5.95 1.72 12.31
C LEU A 370 -5.47 2.00 13.74
N ASP A 371 -5.78 1.09 14.68
CA ASP A 371 -5.34 1.20 16.07
C ASP A 371 -3.82 1.06 16.21
N GLN A 372 -3.17 0.31 15.30
CA GLN A 372 -1.71 0.13 15.25
C GLN A 372 -0.97 1.36 14.72
N LEU A 373 -1.64 2.27 13.99
CA LEU A 373 -1.01 3.48 13.43
C LEU A 373 -0.30 4.36 14.45
N LYS A 374 -0.71 4.33 15.72
CA LYS A 374 -0.01 5.05 16.81
C LYS A 374 1.45 4.63 16.96
N THR A 375 1.83 3.45 16.45
CA THR A 375 3.20 2.93 16.47
C THR A 375 3.87 3.01 15.10
N ALA A 376 3.21 3.65 14.11
CA ALA A 376 3.72 3.75 12.76
C ALA A 376 5.05 4.50 12.69
N GLN A 377 5.97 3.95 11.90
CA GLN A 377 7.26 4.54 11.64
C GLN A 377 7.26 5.13 10.22
N ARG A 378 7.64 6.39 10.13
CA ARG A 378 7.80 7.05 8.84
C ARG A 378 9.05 6.51 8.15
N PHE A 379 8.95 6.28 6.84
CA PHE A 379 10.14 6.04 6.03
C PHE A 379 11.01 7.29 5.99
N PRO A 380 12.35 7.14 6.02
CA PRO A 380 13.23 8.25 5.81
C PRO A 380 12.98 8.85 4.43
N PHE A 381 13.00 10.18 4.34
CA PHE A 381 12.92 10.82 3.05
C PHE A 381 14.29 10.78 2.38
N SER A 382 14.43 9.93 1.37
CA SER A 382 15.66 9.85 0.58
C SER A 382 15.31 9.38 -0.84
N PRO A 383 15.78 10.07 -1.87
CA PRO A 383 15.68 9.58 -3.25
C PRO A 383 16.34 8.21 -3.47
N ALA A 384 17.34 7.87 -2.65
CA ALA A 384 18.04 6.60 -2.67
C ALA A 384 17.22 5.43 -2.08
N LEU A 385 16.15 5.71 -1.32
CA LEU A 385 15.46 4.71 -0.51
C LEU A 385 14.96 3.52 -1.34
N PHE A 386 14.30 3.79 -2.47
CA PHE A 386 13.74 2.74 -3.31
C PHE A 386 14.83 1.84 -3.92
N ASP A 387 15.95 2.43 -4.35
CA ASP A 387 17.08 1.68 -4.91
C ASP A 387 17.76 0.85 -3.82
N ILE A 388 17.93 1.40 -2.60
CA ILE A 388 18.46 0.66 -1.44
C ILE A 388 17.57 -0.56 -1.13
N GLN A 389 16.27 -0.41 -1.14
CA GLN A 389 15.35 -1.53 -0.90
C GLN A 389 15.51 -2.64 -1.93
N ARG A 390 15.56 -2.29 -3.22
CA ARG A 390 15.58 -3.25 -4.33
C ARG A 390 16.93 -3.89 -4.57
N GLU A 391 17.98 -3.09 -4.53
CA GLU A 391 19.32 -3.53 -4.91
C GLU A 391 20.15 -4.03 -3.74
N VAL A 392 19.80 -3.62 -2.51
CA VAL A 392 20.57 -3.94 -1.33
C VAL A 392 19.77 -4.79 -0.34
N ILE A 393 18.67 -4.27 0.20
CA ILE A 393 18.01 -4.95 1.32
C ILE A 393 17.39 -6.27 0.87
N GLN A 394 16.52 -6.25 -0.14
CA GLN A 394 15.78 -7.43 -0.57
C GLN A 394 16.68 -8.63 -0.93
N PRO A 395 17.71 -8.50 -1.79
CA PRO A 395 18.58 -9.64 -2.13
C PRO A 395 19.38 -10.17 -0.94
N ASN A 396 19.72 -9.31 0.01
CA ASN A 396 20.48 -9.69 1.20
C ASN A 396 19.59 -10.44 2.22
N LEU A 397 18.31 -10.07 2.37
CA LEU A 397 17.36 -10.84 3.18
C LEU A 397 17.18 -12.26 2.62
N GLU A 398 16.99 -12.38 1.31
CA GLU A 398 16.87 -13.69 0.64
C GLU A 398 18.11 -14.56 0.87
N ALA A 399 19.31 -13.99 0.68
CA ALA A 399 20.58 -14.71 0.89
C ALA A 399 20.75 -15.19 2.33
N ALA A 400 20.33 -14.40 3.33
CA ALA A 400 20.40 -14.78 4.74
C ALA A 400 19.49 -15.96 5.06
N VAL A 401 18.25 -15.90 4.62
CA VAL A 401 17.26 -16.96 4.89
C VAL A 401 17.65 -18.27 4.20
N LEU A 402 18.28 -18.19 3.02
CA LEU A 402 18.89 -19.35 2.35
C LEU A 402 20.17 -19.88 3.03
N GLY A 403 20.67 -19.20 4.05
CA GLY A 403 21.84 -19.65 4.81
C GLY A 403 23.17 -19.53 4.07
N THR A 404 23.24 -18.73 3.00
CA THR A 404 24.46 -18.57 2.18
C THR A 404 25.53 -17.71 2.85
N LYS A 405 25.13 -16.84 3.77
CA LYS A 405 25.98 -15.94 4.58
C LYS A 405 25.36 -15.70 5.94
N THR A 406 26.16 -15.29 6.90
CA THR A 406 25.67 -14.88 8.22
C THR A 406 24.93 -13.54 8.18
N SER A 407 24.01 -13.33 9.10
CA SER A 407 23.28 -12.04 9.23
C SER A 407 24.24 -10.86 9.47
N ALA A 408 25.37 -11.10 10.15
CA ALA A 408 26.40 -10.08 10.42
C ALA A 408 27.13 -9.64 9.15
N GLU A 409 27.61 -10.61 8.35
CA GLU A 409 28.30 -10.33 7.07
C GLU A 409 27.37 -9.62 6.09
N ILE A 410 26.13 -10.07 6.03
CA ILE A 410 25.09 -9.50 5.15
C ILE A 410 24.83 -8.05 5.51
N MET A 411 24.54 -7.74 6.79
CA MET A 411 24.19 -6.39 7.18
C MET A 411 25.38 -5.41 7.09
N ALA A 412 26.60 -5.88 7.32
CA ALA A 412 27.79 -5.05 7.11
C ALA A 412 27.97 -4.65 5.64
N THR A 413 27.85 -5.62 4.73
CA THR A 413 27.95 -5.37 3.28
C THR A 413 26.78 -4.52 2.77
N ALA A 414 25.56 -4.79 3.28
CA ALA A 414 24.36 -4.05 2.89
C ALA A 414 24.44 -2.56 3.29
N GLU A 415 24.87 -2.26 4.52
CA GLU A 415 25.01 -0.89 4.97
C GLU A 415 26.07 -0.10 4.16
N GLN A 416 27.20 -0.74 3.83
CA GLN A 416 28.20 -0.12 2.96
C GLN A 416 27.62 0.21 1.57
N LYS A 417 26.96 -0.74 0.91
CA LYS A 417 26.34 -0.53 -0.40
C LYS A 417 25.24 0.52 -0.37
N ALA A 418 24.42 0.55 0.70
CA ALA A 418 23.41 1.57 0.89
C ALA A 418 24.03 2.97 0.94
N ASN A 419 25.14 3.14 1.65
CA ASN A 419 25.87 4.41 1.68
C ASN A 419 26.46 4.81 0.31
N GLU A 420 26.91 3.86 -0.50
CA GLU A 420 27.36 4.11 -1.87
C GLU A 420 26.20 4.63 -2.76
N ILE A 421 24.98 4.05 -2.60
CA ILE A 421 23.80 4.51 -3.34
C ILE A 421 23.39 5.91 -2.87
N ILE A 422 23.36 6.18 -1.55
CA ILE A 422 23.05 7.51 -1.01
C ILE A 422 23.99 8.54 -1.64
N GLY A 423 25.30 8.29 -1.65
CA GLY A 423 26.29 9.21 -2.21
C GLY A 423 26.15 9.47 -3.73
N LYS A 424 25.47 8.59 -4.48
CA LYS A 424 25.13 8.82 -5.89
C LYS A 424 23.93 9.77 -6.06
N HIS A 425 22.96 9.70 -5.17
CA HIS A 425 21.77 10.55 -5.19
C HIS A 425 22.00 11.96 -4.63
N ASP A 426 23.08 12.17 -3.86
CA ASP A 426 23.48 13.47 -3.30
C ASP A 426 24.24 14.35 -4.31
N LYS A 427 24.62 13.82 -5.48
CA LYS A 427 25.30 14.53 -6.57
C LYS A 427 24.29 15.08 -7.59
#